data_c9a03be107650508d8e107002e955cad
#
_entry.id   c9a03be107650508d8e107002e955cad
#
_cell.length_a   1.000
_cell.length_b   1.000
_cell.length_c   1.000
_cell.angle_alpha   90.00
_cell.angle_beta   90.00
_cell.angle_gamma   90.00
#
_symmetry.space_group_name_H-M   'P 1'
#
loop_
_entity.id
_entity.type
_entity.pdbx_description
1 polymer ?
#
loop_
_entity_poly.entity_id
_entity_poly.type
_entity_poly.pdbx_seq_one_letter_code
_entity_poly.pdbx_strand_id
1 'polypeptide(L)'
;MTPPVLTILAGSNGSGKSTLTSSVREEFQQAPILDPDAIAKSIRDTLPGTDSDIEAGKRVLRRAEELIDSGQSFTVETTLSGSTYLRMAARAKAAGFLIAVIFVGTNSVEINIERVKARVEKGGHDVPEGDQRRRYPRTLVNMKKLLPLADLIVILDNSTQQGYSLVAAGHRGFMPWNEPVPAWAAGLRE
;
A
#
# COMPACT_ATOMS: atom_id res chain seq x y z
N MET A 1 -19.59 18.65 8.32
CA MET A 1 -18.32 18.01 8.74
C MET A 1 -17.72 17.34 7.52
N THR A 2 -16.42 17.48 7.30
CA THR A 2 -15.70 16.79 6.21
C THR A 2 -15.66 15.30 6.53
N PRO A 3 -15.97 14.39 5.58
CA PRO A 3 -15.91 12.96 5.83
C PRO A 3 -14.47 12.52 6.16
N PRO A 4 -14.30 11.53 7.05
CA PRO A 4 -12.98 10.97 7.32
C PRO A 4 -12.42 10.25 6.07
N VAL A 5 -11.10 10.15 5.99
CA VAL A 5 -10.40 9.55 4.84
C VAL A 5 -9.59 8.34 5.30
N LEU A 6 -9.79 7.20 4.66
CA LEU A 6 -8.84 6.09 4.68
C LEU A 6 -7.96 6.17 3.43
N THR A 7 -6.67 6.44 3.63
CA THR A 7 -5.67 6.38 2.56
C THR A 7 -5.02 4.99 2.55
N ILE A 8 -5.07 4.29 1.42
CA ILE A 8 -4.43 2.99 1.22
C ILE A 8 -3.24 3.19 0.29
N LEU A 9 -2.02 3.16 0.86
CA LEU A 9 -0.78 3.15 0.09
C LEU A 9 -0.41 1.70 -0.22
N ALA A 10 -0.62 1.29 -1.45
CA ALA A 10 -0.50 -0.10 -1.89
C ALA A 10 0.59 -0.30 -2.95
N GLY A 11 1.12 -1.53 -3.03
CA GLY A 11 2.13 -1.94 -4.01
C GLY A 11 3.00 -3.06 -3.45
N SER A 12 3.65 -3.83 -4.31
CA SER A 12 4.48 -4.98 -3.94
C SER A 12 5.66 -4.61 -3.04
N ASN A 13 6.25 -5.58 -2.35
CA ASN A 13 7.52 -5.37 -1.65
C ASN A 13 8.56 -4.85 -2.66
N GLY A 14 9.37 -3.88 -2.30
CA GLY A 14 10.38 -3.27 -3.20
C GLY A 14 9.84 -2.29 -4.25
N SER A 15 8.52 -2.05 -4.34
CA SER A 15 7.97 -1.09 -5.31
C SER A 15 8.28 0.39 -4.98
N GLY A 16 8.68 0.71 -3.75
CA GLY A 16 9.06 2.07 -3.35
C GLY A 16 8.04 2.78 -2.45
N LYS A 17 6.99 2.11 -1.95
CA LYS A 17 5.98 2.72 -1.06
C LYS A 17 6.57 3.50 0.11
N SER A 18 7.43 2.88 0.90
CA SER A 18 8.00 3.51 2.11
C SER A 18 8.92 4.69 1.76
N THR A 19 9.54 4.71 0.57
CA THR A 19 10.29 5.87 0.07
C THR A 19 9.32 7.01 -0.25
N LEU A 20 8.20 6.72 -0.90
CA LEU A 20 7.15 7.70 -1.17
C LEU A 20 6.58 8.26 0.14
N THR A 21 6.21 7.38 1.10
CA THR A 21 5.72 7.80 2.42
C THR A 21 6.69 8.73 3.12
N SER A 22 7.99 8.45 3.05
CA SER A 22 9.02 9.28 3.68
C SER A 22 9.15 10.65 3.02
N SER A 23 8.99 10.73 1.69
CA SER A 23 9.10 12.00 0.96
C SER A 23 7.90 12.94 1.13
N VAL A 24 6.71 12.38 1.42
CA VAL A 24 5.46 13.14 1.61
C VAL A 24 4.95 13.11 3.07
N ARG A 25 5.81 12.69 4.00
CA ARG A 25 5.42 12.49 5.40
C ARG A 25 4.86 13.75 6.06
N GLU A 26 5.38 14.92 5.69
CA GLU A 26 4.90 16.20 6.22
C GLU A 26 3.45 16.48 5.84
N GLU A 27 3.03 16.06 4.65
CA GLU A 27 1.66 16.23 4.16
C GLU A 27 0.67 15.26 4.85
N PHE A 28 1.15 14.11 5.33
CA PHE A 28 0.37 13.12 6.09
C PHE A 28 0.44 13.31 7.61
N GLN A 29 1.10 14.34 8.13
CA GLN A 29 1.36 14.52 9.58
C GLN A 29 0.10 14.59 10.47
N GLN A 30 -1.07 14.81 9.90
CA GLN A 30 -2.31 14.93 10.66
C GLN A 30 -3.06 13.59 10.85
N ALA A 31 -2.63 12.51 10.19
CA ALA A 31 -3.31 11.22 10.26
C ALA A 31 -2.34 10.08 10.62
N PRO A 32 -2.70 9.15 11.52
CA PRO A 32 -1.88 7.99 11.84
C PRO A 32 -1.54 7.17 10.59
N ILE A 33 -0.28 6.74 10.47
CA ILE A 33 0.17 5.80 9.43
C ILE A 33 0.36 4.43 10.07
N LEU A 34 -0.42 3.45 9.63
CA LEU A 34 -0.34 2.06 10.06
C LEU A 34 0.53 1.29 9.06
N ASP A 35 1.80 1.10 9.42
CA ASP A 35 2.80 0.36 8.65
C ASP A 35 3.12 -0.96 9.37
N PRO A 36 2.68 -2.11 8.81
CA PRO A 36 2.96 -3.42 9.41
C PRO A 36 4.45 -3.72 9.54
N ASP A 37 5.28 -3.31 8.58
CA ASP A 37 6.73 -3.57 8.58
C ASP A 37 7.43 -2.78 9.72
N ALA A 38 7.04 -1.53 9.92
CA ALA A 38 7.54 -0.70 11.02
C ALA A 38 7.10 -1.26 12.39
N ILE A 39 5.84 -1.71 12.52
CA ILE A 39 5.32 -2.33 13.74
C ILE A 39 6.02 -3.66 14.01
N ALA A 40 6.23 -4.51 12.98
CA ALA A 40 6.93 -5.77 13.12
C ALA A 40 8.39 -5.56 13.58
N LYS A 41 9.07 -4.55 13.06
CA LYS A 41 10.41 -4.16 13.51
C LYS A 41 10.40 -3.80 15.00
N SER A 42 9.50 -2.95 15.44
CA SER A 42 9.37 -2.56 16.85
C SER A 42 9.10 -3.77 17.76
N ILE A 43 8.30 -4.75 17.31
CA ILE A 43 8.00 -5.98 18.06
C ILE A 43 9.27 -6.83 18.17
N ARG A 44 10.03 -7.03 17.08
CA ARG A 44 11.31 -7.78 17.14
C ARG A 44 12.29 -7.20 18.14
N ASP A 45 12.37 -5.86 18.18
CA ASP A 45 13.29 -5.16 19.06
C ASP A 45 12.87 -5.24 20.56
N THR A 46 11.57 -5.41 20.84
CA THR A 46 11.01 -5.35 22.20
C THR A 46 10.55 -6.70 22.75
N LEU A 47 10.18 -7.66 21.90
CA LEU A 47 9.60 -8.96 22.29
C LEU A 47 10.24 -10.11 21.49
N PRO A 48 11.48 -10.50 21.78
CA PRO A 48 12.15 -11.60 21.11
C PRO A 48 11.36 -12.91 21.24
N GLY A 49 11.30 -13.70 20.15
CA GLY A 49 10.58 -14.98 20.12
C GLY A 49 9.11 -14.91 19.74
N THR A 50 8.55 -13.70 19.55
CA THR A 50 7.20 -13.51 19.03
C THR A 50 7.23 -13.54 17.50
N ASP A 51 6.23 -14.17 16.85
CA ASP A 51 6.02 -14.00 15.40
C ASP A 51 5.60 -12.54 15.14
N SER A 52 6.62 -11.72 14.87
CA SER A 52 6.46 -10.27 14.75
C SER A 52 5.53 -9.86 13.61
N ASP A 53 5.50 -10.62 12.52
CA ASP A 53 4.71 -10.26 11.33
C ASP A 53 3.22 -10.54 11.57
N ILE A 54 2.90 -11.68 12.22
CA ILE A 54 1.51 -12.01 12.61
C ILE A 54 1.00 -11.01 13.65
N GLU A 55 1.81 -10.71 14.66
CA GLU A 55 1.40 -9.78 15.72
C GLU A 55 1.27 -8.34 15.20
N ALA A 56 2.17 -7.89 14.33
CA ALA A 56 2.05 -6.60 13.66
C ALA A 56 0.76 -6.50 12.84
N GLY A 57 0.44 -7.54 12.07
CA GLY A 57 -0.81 -7.61 11.32
C GLY A 57 -2.04 -7.46 12.23
N LYS A 58 -2.07 -8.17 13.38
CA LYS A 58 -3.16 -8.06 14.36
C LYS A 58 -3.27 -6.65 14.95
N ARG A 59 -2.13 -6.01 15.29
CA ARG A 59 -2.11 -4.64 15.84
C ARG A 59 -2.62 -3.63 14.83
N VAL A 60 -2.18 -3.73 13.57
CA VAL A 60 -2.68 -2.87 12.49
C VAL A 60 -4.19 -2.98 12.35
N LEU A 61 -4.72 -4.21 12.32
CA LEU A 61 -6.16 -4.43 12.17
C LEU A 61 -6.95 -3.87 13.34
N ARG A 62 -6.53 -4.14 14.57
CA ARG A 62 -7.18 -3.60 15.77
C ARG A 62 -7.20 -2.07 15.76
N ARG A 63 -6.05 -1.46 15.46
CA ARG A 63 -5.95 -0.01 15.42
C ARG A 63 -6.79 0.61 14.31
N ALA A 64 -6.85 -0.03 13.13
CA ALA A 64 -7.71 0.41 12.03
C ALA A 64 -9.19 0.36 12.42
N GLU A 65 -9.64 -0.71 13.10
CA GLU A 65 -11.02 -0.82 13.61
C GLU A 65 -11.36 0.34 14.56
N GLU A 66 -10.48 0.62 15.55
CA GLU A 66 -10.65 1.74 16.48
C GLU A 66 -10.77 3.09 15.76
N LEU A 67 -9.96 3.32 14.72
CA LEU A 67 -9.98 4.55 13.94
C LEU A 67 -11.24 4.67 13.08
N ILE A 68 -11.70 3.55 12.50
CA ILE A 68 -12.98 3.51 11.76
C ILE A 68 -14.15 3.82 12.71
N ASP A 69 -14.20 3.16 13.88
CA ASP A 69 -15.29 3.34 14.85
C ASP A 69 -15.34 4.76 15.42
N SER A 70 -14.17 5.42 15.54
CA SER A 70 -14.08 6.80 16.01
C SER A 70 -14.20 7.86 14.90
N GLY A 71 -14.35 7.46 13.64
CA GLY A 71 -14.44 8.38 12.50
C GLY A 71 -13.17 9.21 12.28
N GLN A 72 -11.99 8.66 12.62
CA GLN A 72 -10.71 9.36 12.46
C GLN A 72 -10.01 8.95 11.17
N SER A 73 -9.56 9.92 10.38
CA SER A 73 -8.76 9.66 9.17
C SER A 73 -7.46 8.96 9.51
N PHE A 74 -7.02 8.03 8.65
CA PHE A 74 -5.75 7.32 8.79
C PHE A 74 -5.22 6.79 7.47
N THR A 75 -3.95 6.41 7.46
CA THR A 75 -3.28 5.78 6.31
C THR A 75 -2.85 4.36 6.67
N VAL A 76 -2.97 3.44 5.74
CA VAL A 76 -2.38 2.09 5.85
C VAL A 76 -1.40 1.86 4.71
N GLU A 77 -0.22 1.32 5.04
CA GLU A 77 0.73 0.81 4.04
C GLU A 77 0.54 -0.70 3.87
N THR A 78 0.46 -1.20 2.64
CA THR A 78 0.20 -2.61 2.38
C THR A 78 0.77 -3.10 1.05
N THR A 79 1.14 -4.39 1.01
CA THR A 79 1.40 -5.08 -0.27
C THR A 79 0.12 -5.37 -1.04
N LEU A 80 -1.04 -5.28 -0.41
CA LEU A 80 -2.35 -5.62 -0.98
C LEU A 80 -2.43 -7.06 -1.53
N SER A 81 -1.55 -7.95 -1.10
CA SER A 81 -1.51 -9.34 -1.61
C SER A 81 -2.58 -10.26 -1.02
N GLY A 82 -3.27 -9.83 0.04
CA GLY A 82 -4.39 -10.51 0.68
C GLY A 82 -5.68 -9.71 0.62
N SER A 83 -6.81 -10.34 1.01
CA SER A 83 -8.15 -9.72 0.98
C SER A 83 -8.45 -8.83 2.20
N THR A 84 -7.59 -8.79 3.19
CA THR A 84 -7.81 -8.09 4.46
C THR A 84 -8.07 -6.59 4.26
N TYR A 85 -7.22 -5.94 3.46
CA TYR A 85 -7.36 -4.51 3.20
C TYR A 85 -8.52 -4.17 2.25
N LEU A 86 -8.96 -5.11 1.42
CA LEU A 86 -10.21 -4.95 0.65
C LEU A 86 -11.43 -4.92 1.59
N ARG A 87 -11.46 -5.82 2.59
CA ARG A 87 -12.53 -5.82 3.61
C ARG A 87 -12.49 -4.57 4.47
N MET A 88 -11.28 -4.12 4.87
CA MET A 88 -11.09 -2.87 5.61
C MET A 88 -11.64 -1.67 4.81
N ALA A 89 -11.30 -1.56 3.53
CA ALA A 89 -11.82 -0.49 2.66
C ALA A 89 -13.35 -0.51 2.55
N ALA A 90 -13.93 -1.70 2.35
CA ALA A 90 -15.38 -1.85 2.28
C ALA A 90 -16.07 -1.45 3.60
N ARG A 91 -15.50 -1.84 4.75
CA ARG A 91 -16.00 -1.47 6.08
C ARG A 91 -15.90 0.04 6.34
N ALA A 92 -14.73 0.63 6.06
CA ALA A 92 -14.53 2.07 6.20
C ALA A 92 -15.52 2.87 5.32
N LYS A 93 -15.70 2.43 4.06
CA LYS A 93 -16.69 3.04 3.15
C LYS A 93 -18.11 2.95 3.69
N ALA A 94 -18.51 1.80 4.25
CA ALA A 94 -19.82 1.63 4.90
C ALA A 94 -19.97 2.52 6.15
N ALA A 95 -18.87 2.88 6.82
CA ALA A 95 -18.83 3.81 7.94
C ALA A 95 -18.74 5.30 7.51
N GLY A 96 -18.85 5.61 6.22
CA GLY A 96 -18.87 6.97 5.68
C GLY A 96 -17.50 7.58 5.37
N PHE A 97 -16.42 6.77 5.33
CA PHE A 97 -15.12 7.24 4.91
C PHE A 97 -15.03 7.42 3.40
N LEU A 98 -14.28 8.42 2.96
CA LEU A 98 -13.71 8.45 1.62
C LEU A 98 -12.50 7.51 1.56
N ILE A 99 -12.41 6.74 0.47
CA ILE A 99 -11.30 5.82 0.24
C ILE A 99 -10.36 6.44 -0.79
N ALA A 100 -9.17 6.84 -0.35
CA ALA A 100 -8.08 7.30 -1.21
C ALA A 100 -7.09 6.16 -1.43
N VAL A 101 -6.73 5.89 -2.67
CA VAL A 101 -5.77 4.83 -3.03
C VAL A 101 -4.58 5.45 -3.75
N ILE A 102 -3.38 5.19 -3.23
CA ILE A 102 -2.12 5.48 -3.91
C ILE A 102 -1.46 4.13 -4.19
N PHE A 103 -1.32 3.79 -5.46
CA PHE A 103 -0.72 2.53 -5.87
C PHE A 103 0.62 2.74 -6.55
N VAL A 104 1.65 2.03 -6.08
CA VAL A 104 2.99 2.05 -6.68
C VAL A 104 3.27 0.69 -7.33
N GLY A 105 3.30 0.68 -8.66
CA GLY A 105 3.62 -0.50 -9.45
C GLY A 105 5.03 -0.49 -10.04
N THR A 106 5.44 -1.63 -10.58
CA THR A 106 6.70 -1.84 -11.29
C THR A 106 6.47 -2.82 -12.42
N ASN A 107 7.29 -2.75 -13.49
CA ASN A 107 7.13 -3.58 -14.68
C ASN A 107 7.37 -5.08 -14.43
N SER A 108 8.12 -5.44 -13.40
CA SER A 108 8.36 -6.84 -13.06
C SER A 108 8.67 -7.04 -11.59
N VAL A 109 8.50 -8.27 -11.12
CA VAL A 109 8.89 -8.67 -9.76
C VAL A 109 10.40 -8.69 -9.58
N GLU A 110 11.17 -8.86 -10.64
CA GLU A 110 12.64 -8.86 -10.62
C GLU A 110 13.18 -7.51 -10.13
N ILE A 111 12.64 -6.40 -10.62
CA ILE A 111 12.98 -5.05 -10.14
C ILE A 111 12.77 -4.95 -8.63
N ASN A 112 11.68 -5.50 -8.15
CA ASN A 112 11.35 -5.47 -6.73
C ASN A 112 12.31 -6.33 -5.89
N ILE A 113 12.66 -7.53 -6.39
CA ILE A 113 13.58 -8.46 -5.73
C ILE A 113 14.98 -7.82 -5.60
N GLU A 114 15.49 -7.23 -6.67
CA GLU A 114 16.77 -6.52 -6.65
C GLU A 114 16.80 -5.38 -5.63
N ARG A 115 15.72 -4.60 -5.57
CA ARG A 115 15.60 -3.50 -4.61
C ARG A 115 15.51 -3.99 -3.16
N VAL A 116 14.80 -5.09 -2.92
CA VAL A 116 14.77 -5.72 -1.59
C VAL A 116 16.14 -6.24 -1.21
N LYS A 117 16.89 -6.91 -2.11
CA LYS A 117 18.27 -7.36 -1.87
C LYS A 117 19.18 -6.19 -1.50
N ALA A 118 19.18 -5.12 -2.30
CA ALA A 118 19.98 -3.93 -2.03
C ALA A 118 19.60 -3.23 -0.70
N ARG A 119 18.34 -3.31 -0.29
CA ARG A 119 17.88 -2.83 1.01
C ARG A 119 18.41 -3.69 2.15
N VAL A 120 18.40 -5.01 2.01
CA VAL A 120 18.91 -5.96 3.02
C VAL A 120 20.40 -5.76 3.25
N GLU A 121 21.19 -5.54 2.20
CA GLU A 121 22.62 -5.22 2.28
C GLU A 121 22.90 -3.97 3.13
N LYS A 122 21.92 -3.05 3.20
CA LYS A 122 21.96 -1.84 4.03
C LYS A 122 21.31 -2.02 5.42
N GLY A 123 21.06 -3.27 5.84
CA GLY A 123 20.46 -3.59 7.15
C GLY A 123 18.92 -3.47 7.19
N GLY A 124 18.26 -3.37 6.06
CA GLY A 124 16.79 -3.33 5.97
C GLY A 124 16.16 -4.71 6.11
N HIS A 125 14.84 -4.73 6.28
CA HIS A 125 14.04 -5.95 6.43
C HIS A 125 14.04 -6.79 5.14
N ASP A 126 14.31 -8.09 5.30
CA ASP A 126 14.24 -9.07 4.23
C ASP A 126 12.82 -9.56 3.97
N VAL A 127 12.52 -9.88 2.71
CA VAL A 127 11.32 -10.59 2.28
C VAL A 127 11.75 -11.71 1.34
N PRO A 128 11.51 -12.99 1.68
CA PRO A 128 11.91 -14.12 0.84
C PRO A 128 11.45 -13.96 -0.61
N GLU A 129 12.33 -14.27 -1.56
CA GLU A 129 12.05 -14.10 -2.99
C GLU A 129 10.78 -14.86 -3.43
N GLY A 130 10.58 -16.09 -2.93
CA GLY A 130 9.36 -16.87 -3.20
C GLY A 130 8.09 -16.16 -2.78
N ASP A 131 8.13 -15.41 -1.66
CA ASP A 131 7.01 -14.61 -1.20
C ASP A 131 6.75 -13.41 -2.09
N GLN A 132 7.80 -12.72 -2.54
CA GLN A 132 7.68 -11.60 -3.45
C GLN A 132 7.04 -12.04 -4.77
N ARG A 133 7.52 -13.14 -5.38
CA ARG A 133 6.96 -13.73 -6.60
C ARG A 133 5.49 -14.13 -6.45
N ARG A 134 5.14 -14.73 -5.33
CA ARG A 134 3.76 -15.13 -5.02
C ARG A 134 2.84 -13.93 -4.80
N ARG A 135 3.32 -12.86 -4.14
CA ARG A 135 2.53 -11.68 -3.79
C ARG A 135 2.32 -10.73 -4.97
N TYR A 136 3.31 -10.58 -5.85
CA TYR A 136 3.28 -9.63 -6.96
C TYR A 136 2.01 -9.73 -7.84
N PRO A 137 1.65 -10.87 -8.44
CA PRO A 137 0.44 -10.97 -9.23
C PRO A 137 -0.84 -10.78 -8.41
N ARG A 138 -0.84 -11.22 -7.14
CA ARG A 138 -1.98 -11.04 -6.24
C ARG A 138 -2.23 -9.57 -5.92
N THR A 139 -1.17 -8.77 -5.79
CA THR A 139 -1.25 -7.33 -5.58
C THR A 139 -2.01 -6.66 -6.73
N LEU A 140 -1.69 -6.99 -7.97
CA LEU A 140 -2.38 -6.44 -9.16
C LEU A 140 -3.84 -6.87 -9.24
N VAL A 141 -4.13 -8.15 -9.00
CA VAL A 141 -5.51 -8.67 -8.96
C VAL A 141 -6.33 -7.97 -7.88
N ASN A 142 -5.77 -7.77 -6.70
CA ASN A 142 -6.48 -7.12 -5.60
C ASN A 142 -6.59 -5.60 -5.81
N MET A 143 -5.63 -4.96 -6.50
CA MET A 143 -5.77 -3.57 -6.91
C MET A 143 -6.98 -3.38 -7.83
N LYS A 144 -7.15 -4.25 -8.84
CA LYS A 144 -8.35 -4.21 -9.70
C LYS A 144 -9.64 -4.32 -8.89
N LYS A 145 -9.67 -5.14 -7.84
CA LYS A 145 -10.82 -5.27 -6.92
C LYS A 145 -11.01 -4.06 -6.01
N LEU A 146 -9.95 -3.32 -5.71
CA LEU A 146 -10.01 -2.13 -4.86
C LEU A 146 -10.52 -0.90 -5.61
N LEU A 147 -10.25 -0.79 -6.92
CA LEU A 147 -10.64 0.35 -7.75
C LEU A 147 -12.11 0.76 -7.60
N PRO A 148 -13.10 -0.15 -7.62
CA PRO A 148 -14.51 0.22 -7.47
C PRO A 148 -14.87 0.79 -6.09
N LEU A 149 -14.05 0.54 -5.06
CA LEU A 149 -14.25 1.07 -3.70
C LEU A 149 -13.63 2.46 -3.54
N ALA A 150 -12.64 2.80 -4.36
CA ALA A 150 -11.89 4.05 -4.24
C ALA A 150 -12.71 5.25 -4.70
N ASP A 151 -12.61 6.34 -3.94
CA ASP A 151 -13.17 7.65 -4.28
C ASP A 151 -12.11 8.55 -4.92
N LEU A 152 -10.85 8.40 -4.50
CA LEU A 152 -9.68 9.06 -5.08
C LEU A 152 -8.61 8.01 -5.42
N ILE A 153 -7.97 8.15 -6.57
CA ILE A 153 -6.99 7.17 -7.06
C ILE A 153 -5.78 7.91 -7.64
N VAL A 154 -4.60 7.43 -7.26
CA VAL A 154 -3.32 7.78 -7.89
C VAL A 154 -2.56 6.51 -8.16
N ILE A 155 -2.17 6.27 -9.40
CA ILE A 155 -1.37 5.11 -9.84
C ILE A 155 -0.03 5.62 -10.34
N LEU A 156 1.04 5.13 -9.73
CA LEU A 156 2.41 5.52 -10.02
C LEU A 156 3.20 4.31 -10.54
N ASP A 157 3.97 4.51 -11.59
CA ASP A 157 5.01 3.57 -12.01
C ASP A 157 6.36 3.97 -11.39
N ASN A 158 7.04 3.01 -10.82
CA ASN A 158 8.38 3.17 -10.28
C ASN A 158 9.32 2.08 -10.84
N SER A 159 9.25 1.84 -12.14
CA SER A 159 10.07 0.81 -12.80
C SER A 159 11.50 1.27 -13.06
N THR A 160 11.74 2.56 -13.17
CA THR A 160 13.04 3.12 -13.57
C THR A 160 13.77 3.78 -12.39
N GLN A 161 15.02 4.15 -12.60
CA GLN A 161 15.80 4.93 -11.63
C GLN A 161 15.46 6.42 -11.63
N GLN A 162 14.63 6.88 -12.56
CA GLN A 162 14.19 8.27 -12.64
C GLN A 162 13.12 8.63 -11.58
N GLY A 163 12.68 7.62 -10.79
CA GLY A 163 11.66 7.80 -9.77
C GLY A 163 10.25 7.53 -10.27
N TYR A 164 9.28 8.11 -9.58
CA TYR A 164 7.87 7.86 -9.86
C TYR A 164 7.38 8.63 -11.08
N SER A 165 6.68 7.94 -11.97
CA SER A 165 5.91 8.55 -13.05
C SER A 165 4.42 8.32 -12.84
N LEU A 166 3.60 9.32 -13.13
CA LEU A 166 2.16 9.23 -13.02
C LEU A 166 1.59 8.39 -14.16
N VAL A 167 0.91 7.30 -13.82
CA VAL A 167 0.22 6.41 -14.78
C VAL A 167 -1.24 6.81 -14.93
N ALA A 168 -1.94 7.02 -13.83
CA ALA A 168 -3.31 7.50 -13.81
C ALA A 168 -3.60 8.22 -12.51
N ALA A 169 -4.47 9.22 -12.56
CA ALA A 169 -5.03 9.83 -11.35
C ALA A 169 -6.46 10.27 -11.64
N GLY A 170 -7.33 10.15 -10.63
CA GLY A 170 -8.71 10.54 -10.81
C GLY A 170 -9.57 10.26 -9.59
N HIS A 171 -10.86 10.28 -9.82
CA HIS A 171 -11.88 9.98 -8.83
C HIS A 171 -12.90 8.98 -9.40
N ARG A 172 -13.79 8.49 -8.56
CA ARG A 172 -14.80 7.51 -8.95
C ARG A 172 -15.58 7.98 -10.18
N GLY A 173 -15.57 7.14 -11.23
CA GLY A 173 -16.23 7.40 -12.52
C GLY A 173 -15.42 8.20 -13.53
N PHE A 174 -14.26 8.76 -13.14
CA PHE A 174 -13.37 9.46 -14.06
C PHE A 174 -11.90 9.28 -13.66
N MET A 175 -11.16 8.48 -14.43
CA MET A 175 -9.74 8.21 -14.20
C MET A 175 -8.99 8.26 -15.54
N PRO A 176 -8.49 9.44 -15.94
CA PRO A 176 -7.63 9.57 -17.12
C PRO A 176 -6.31 8.82 -16.94
N TRP A 177 -5.82 8.23 -18.03
CA TRP A 177 -4.57 7.49 -18.08
C TRP A 177 -3.54 8.25 -18.91
N ASN A 178 -2.32 8.31 -18.43
CA ASN A 178 -1.19 8.86 -19.17
C ASN A 178 -0.61 7.80 -20.11
N GLU A 179 -0.45 8.13 -21.37
CA GLU A 179 0.14 7.24 -22.36
C GLU A 179 1.66 7.46 -22.48
N PRO A 180 2.47 6.44 -22.74
CA PRO A 180 2.06 5.03 -22.85
C PRO A 180 1.78 4.39 -21.48
N VAL A 181 0.70 3.61 -21.39
CA VAL A 181 0.39 2.87 -20.16
C VAL A 181 1.38 1.72 -19.99
N PRO A 182 2.06 1.59 -18.82
CA PRO A 182 2.95 0.47 -18.56
C PRO A 182 2.23 -0.89 -18.65
N ALA A 183 2.92 -1.91 -19.16
CA ALA A 183 2.32 -3.24 -19.40
C ALA A 183 1.67 -3.84 -18.14
N TRP A 184 2.28 -3.64 -16.96
CA TRP A 184 1.73 -4.13 -15.68
C TRP A 184 0.39 -3.48 -15.30
N ALA A 185 0.16 -2.24 -15.77
CA ALA A 185 -1.04 -1.47 -15.44
C ALA A 185 -2.18 -1.67 -16.45
N ALA A 186 -1.91 -2.24 -17.62
CA ALA A 186 -2.90 -2.41 -18.69
C ALA A 186 -4.18 -3.13 -18.21
N GLY A 187 -4.03 -4.19 -17.41
CA GLY A 187 -5.16 -4.94 -16.84
C GLY A 187 -5.96 -4.20 -15.76
N LEU A 188 -5.52 -3.03 -15.29
CA LEU A 188 -6.26 -2.17 -14.36
C LEU A 188 -7.20 -1.20 -15.09
N ARG A 189 -6.99 -0.98 -16.38
CA ARG A 189 -7.78 -0.06 -17.21
C ARG A 189 -9.12 -0.67 -17.67
N GLU A 190 -9.18 -1.99 -17.74
CA GLU A 190 -10.37 -2.77 -18.15
C GLU A 190 -11.34 -3.00 -16.96
#